data_2b76d0447302824cc87a8e96729b57b6
#
_entry.id   2b76d0447302824cc87a8e96729b57b6
#
_cell.length_a   1.000
_cell.length_b   1.000
_cell.length_c   1.000
_cell.angle_alpha   90.00
_cell.angle_beta   90.00
_cell.angle_gamma   90.00
#
_symmetry.space_group_name_H-M   'P 1'
#
loop_
_entity.id
_entity.type
_entity.pdbx_description
1 polymer ?
#
loop_
_entity_poly.entity_id
_entity_poly.type
_entity_poly.pdbx_seq_one_letter_code
_entity_poly.pdbx_strand_id
1 'polypeptide(L)'
;QIRKESSLFSKAEYVITDSPVLLGAFYLQHNFKVSFMNQMVKDYYKYAESENIKFLNYVLPRRAGQYDPKGRFEDEIGAINVDISLKMYLDDKNYYYIDFLSHVNDEDMINSIIEDLSYI
;
A
#
# COMPACT_ATOMS: atom_id res chain seq x y z
N GLN A 1 -7.81 -2.56 -11.23
CA GLN A 1 -7.81 -1.89 -9.91
C GLN A 1 -7.98 -0.38 -10.01
N ILE A 2 -7.29 0.29 -10.93
CA ILE A 2 -7.50 1.73 -11.17
C ILE A 2 -8.98 2.04 -11.43
N ARG A 3 -9.62 1.24 -12.28
CA ARG A 3 -11.04 1.43 -12.59
C ARG A 3 -11.92 1.22 -11.37
N LYS A 4 -11.62 0.23 -10.53
CA LYS A 4 -12.37 -0.04 -9.30
C LYS A 4 -12.22 1.09 -8.30
N GLU A 5 -11.01 1.58 -8.07
CA GLU A 5 -10.76 2.67 -7.14
C GLU A 5 -11.40 3.96 -7.63
N SER A 6 -11.13 4.35 -8.88
CA SER A 6 -11.61 5.62 -9.42
C SER A 6 -13.13 5.70 -9.52
N SER A 7 -13.82 4.57 -9.71
CA SER A 7 -15.29 4.55 -9.75
C SER A 7 -15.93 4.98 -8.43
N LEU A 8 -15.18 4.95 -7.32
CA LEU A 8 -15.67 5.30 -5.99
C LEU A 8 -15.36 6.74 -5.58
N PHE A 9 -14.56 7.49 -6.36
CA PHE A 9 -14.09 8.82 -5.97
C PHE A 9 -15.21 9.81 -5.69
N SER A 10 -16.33 9.74 -6.41
CA SER A 10 -17.48 10.64 -6.19
C SER A 10 -18.58 10.01 -5.34
N LYS A 11 -18.41 8.76 -4.88
CA LYS A 11 -19.45 7.98 -4.21
C LYS A 11 -19.19 7.76 -2.73
N ALA A 12 -17.96 7.97 -2.28
CA ALA A 12 -17.56 7.72 -0.91
C ALA A 12 -16.60 8.80 -0.44
N GLU A 13 -16.71 9.16 0.85
CA GLU A 13 -15.77 10.07 1.48
C GLU A 13 -14.41 9.43 1.69
N TYR A 14 -14.39 8.15 2.06
CA TYR A 14 -13.18 7.37 2.26
C TYR A 14 -13.27 6.05 1.51
N VAL A 15 -12.17 5.66 0.89
CA VAL A 15 -12.03 4.33 0.26
C VAL A 15 -10.84 3.65 0.91
N ILE A 16 -11.08 2.47 1.47
CA ILE A 16 -10.04 1.66 2.13
C ILE A 16 -9.81 0.41 1.29
N THR A 17 -8.55 0.13 0.98
CA THR A 17 -8.20 -1.07 0.21
C THR A 17 -6.93 -1.71 0.78
N ASP A 18 -6.88 -3.03 0.78
CA ASP A 18 -5.68 -3.81 1.07
C ASP A 18 -4.92 -4.19 -0.21
N SER A 19 -5.46 -3.83 -1.36
CA SER A 19 -4.87 -4.14 -2.67
C SER A 19 -4.79 -2.89 -3.54
N PRO A 20 -4.01 -1.86 -3.11
CA PRO A 20 -3.92 -0.62 -3.89
C PRO A 20 -3.22 -0.85 -5.22
N VAL A 21 -3.52 0.02 -6.19
CA VAL A 21 -2.90 0.00 -7.53
C VAL A 21 -1.38 -0.01 -7.44
N LEU A 22 -0.83 0.76 -6.52
CA LEU A 22 0.61 0.86 -6.28
C LEU A 22 1.24 -0.51 -5.95
N LEU A 23 0.55 -1.33 -5.18
CA LEU A 23 1.02 -2.66 -4.81
C LEU A 23 1.11 -3.58 -6.03
N GLY A 24 0.14 -3.47 -6.95
CA GLY A 24 0.18 -4.22 -8.20
C GLY A 24 1.40 -3.89 -9.05
N ALA A 25 1.74 -2.60 -9.16
CA ALA A 25 2.93 -2.17 -9.88
C ALA A 25 4.22 -2.70 -9.24
N PHE A 26 4.28 -2.70 -7.91
CA PHE A 26 5.40 -3.30 -7.17
C PHE A 26 5.58 -4.78 -7.51
N TYR A 27 4.50 -5.57 -7.45
CA TYR A 27 4.60 -7.00 -7.71
C TYR A 27 5.00 -7.31 -9.14
N LEU A 28 4.54 -6.54 -10.11
CA LEU A 28 4.97 -6.71 -11.50
C LEU A 28 6.48 -6.50 -11.64
N GLN A 29 7.01 -5.47 -11.02
CA GLN A 29 8.45 -5.21 -11.06
C GLN A 29 9.24 -6.27 -10.28
N HIS A 30 8.78 -6.61 -9.07
CA HIS A 30 9.48 -7.52 -8.18
C HIS A 30 9.51 -8.96 -8.72
N ASN A 31 8.36 -9.48 -9.16
CA ASN A 31 8.23 -10.87 -9.56
C ASN A 31 8.56 -11.11 -11.03
N PHE A 32 8.24 -10.18 -11.91
CA PHE A 32 8.33 -10.37 -13.36
C PHE A 32 9.29 -9.41 -14.05
N LYS A 33 9.92 -8.50 -13.31
CA LYS A 33 10.82 -7.47 -13.85
C LYS A 33 10.14 -6.59 -14.90
N VAL A 34 8.83 -6.38 -14.75
CA VAL A 34 8.04 -5.53 -15.63
C VAL A 34 7.81 -4.19 -14.94
N SER A 35 8.22 -3.10 -15.55
CA SER A 35 8.18 -1.76 -14.94
C SER A 35 7.22 -0.77 -15.62
N PHE A 36 6.50 -1.18 -16.66
CA PHE A 36 5.64 -0.24 -17.40
C PHE A 36 4.52 0.36 -16.54
N MET A 37 4.06 -0.36 -15.52
CA MET A 37 3.01 0.12 -14.63
C MET A 37 3.47 1.28 -13.73
N ASN A 38 4.77 1.45 -13.53
CA ASN A 38 5.27 2.50 -12.63
C ASN A 38 4.83 3.90 -13.08
N GLN A 39 4.92 4.18 -14.38
CA GLN A 39 4.49 5.47 -14.92
C GLN A 39 2.97 5.62 -14.90
N MET A 40 2.23 4.54 -15.16
CA MET A 40 0.77 4.54 -15.09
C MET A 40 0.28 4.90 -13.69
N VAL A 41 0.92 4.36 -12.65
CA VAL A 41 0.56 4.68 -11.27
C VAL A 41 0.88 6.13 -10.93
N LYS A 42 2.02 6.65 -11.40
CA LYS A 42 2.35 8.07 -11.22
C LYS A 42 1.30 8.98 -11.86
N ASP A 43 0.89 8.66 -13.07
CA ASP A 43 -0.13 9.42 -13.78
C ASP A 43 -1.48 9.33 -13.10
N TYR A 44 -1.82 8.15 -12.58
CA TYR A 44 -3.04 7.95 -11.82
C TYR A 44 -3.06 8.80 -10.53
N TYR A 45 -1.95 8.87 -9.82
CA TYR A 45 -1.84 9.71 -8.61
C TYR A 45 -2.01 11.19 -8.96
N LYS A 46 -1.43 11.65 -10.06
CA LYS A 46 -1.61 13.03 -10.53
C LYS A 46 -3.07 13.34 -10.88
N TYR A 47 -3.72 12.41 -11.55
CA TYR A 47 -5.14 12.53 -11.87
C TYR A 47 -5.98 12.63 -10.59
N ALA A 48 -5.75 11.74 -9.64
CA ALA A 48 -6.48 11.73 -8.38
C ALA A 48 -6.26 13.05 -7.61
N GLU A 49 -5.03 13.55 -7.58
CA GLU A 49 -4.73 14.84 -6.94
C GLU A 49 -5.52 15.97 -7.59
N SER A 50 -5.66 15.98 -8.92
CA SER A 50 -6.47 16.96 -9.63
C SER A 50 -7.95 16.91 -9.26
N GLU A 51 -8.43 15.76 -8.79
CA GLU A 51 -9.79 15.54 -8.29
C GLU A 51 -9.89 15.70 -6.77
N ASN A 52 -8.87 16.27 -6.12
CA ASN A 52 -8.80 16.45 -4.67
C ASN A 52 -8.81 15.13 -3.89
N ILE A 53 -8.31 14.06 -4.46
CA ILE A 53 -8.17 12.77 -3.80
C ILE A 53 -6.79 12.69 -3.19
N LYS A 54 -6.73 12.31 -1.92
CA LYS A 54 -5.48 12.11 -1.19
C LYS A 54 -5.28 10.62 -0.91
N PHE A 55 -4.07 10.15 -1.17
CA PHE A 55 -3.68 8.78 -0.85
C PHE A 55 -2.91 8.76 0.48
N LEU A 56 -3.34 7.90 1.38
CA LEU A 56 -2.60 7.58 2.60
C LEU A 56 -2.19 6.12 2.53
N ASN A 57 -0.90 5.87 2.43
CA ASN A 57 -0.36 4.52 2.36
C ASN A 57 0.21 4.13 3.72
N TYR A 58 -0.21 2.97 4.20
CA TYR A 58 0.28 2.43 5.47
C TYR A 58 0.90 1.06 5.21
N VAL A 59 2.09 0.86 5.75
CA VAL A 59 2.72 -0.46 5.77
C VAL A 59 2.52 -1.04 7.15
N LEU A 60 1.75 -2.13 7.21
CA LEU A 60 1.45 -2.79 8.48
C LEU A 60 2.58 -3.74 8.85
N PRO A 61 2.92 -3.86 10.15
CA PRO A 61 4.00 -4.73 10.56
C PRO A 61 3.62 -6.20 10.42
N ARG A 62 4.57 -7.02 9.97
CA ARG A 62 4.44 -8.47 10.02
C ARG A 62 4.81 -8.91 11.44
N ARG A 63 3.87 -9.58 12.11
CA ARG A 63 4.06 -10.00 13.48
C ARG A 63 4.59 -11.43 13.53
N ALA A 64 5.52 -11.68 14.45
CA ALA A 64 6.08 -13.01 14.67
C ALA A 64 4.97 -14.00 15.06
N GLY A 65 5.02 -15.21 14.47
CA GLY A 65 4.07 -16.26 14.77
C GLY A 65 2.69 -16.14 14.13
N GLN A 66 2.46 -15.08 13.37
CA GLN A 66 1.17 -14.87 12.68
C GLN A 66 1.22 -15.22 11.19
N TYR A 67 2.37 -15.71 10.71
CA TYR A 67 2.49 -16.11 9.31
C TYR A 67 1.74 -17.42 9.07
N ASP A 68 0.85 -17.41 8.07
CA ASP A 68 0.16 -18.60 7.59
C ASP A 68 0.64 -18.89 6.16
N PRO A 69 1.42 -19.98 5.95
CA PRO A 69 1.94 -20.30 4.62
C PRO A 69 0.88 -20.81 3.65
N LYS A 70 -0.31 -21.14 4.14
CA LYS A 70 -1.37 -21.73 3.35
C LYS A 70 -1.85 -20.76 2.26
N GLY A 71 -1.75 -21.18 1.00
CA GLY A 71 -2.15 -20.34 -0.13
C GLY A 71 -1.13 -19.26 -0.52
N ARG A 72 0.08 -19.27 0.04
CA ARG A 72 1.13 -18.31 -0.28
C ARG A 72 2.21 -18.94 -1.13
N PHE A 73 2.86 -18.12 -1.97
CA PHE A 73 3.95 -18.56 -2.84
C PHE A 73 5.30 -18.56 -2.13
N GLU A 74 5.51 -17.70 -1.15
CA GLU A 74 6.74 -17.58 -0.40
C GLU A 74 6.58 -18.14 1.01
N ASP A 75 7.69 -18.62 1.60
CA ASP A 75 7.78 -18.96 3.01
C ASP A 75 7.86 -17.67 3.87
N GLU A 76 7.98 -17.80 5.20
CA GLU A 76 8.04 -16.66 6.10
C GLU A 76 9.25 -15.76 5.82
N ILE A 77 10.41 -16.33 5.53
CA ILE A 77 11.61 -15.56 5.19
C ILE A 77 11.41 -14.81 3.88
N GLY A 78 10.85 -15.49 2.88
CA GLY A 78 10.51 -14.86 1.60
C GLY A 78 9.52 -13.73 1.75
N ALA A 79 8.52 -13.89 2.61
CA ALA A 79 7.54 -12.84 2.91
C ALA A 79 8.19 -11.62 3.56
N ILE A 80 9.12 -11.82 4.50
CA ILE A 80 9.88 -10.72 5.11
C ILE A 80 10.72 -10.00 4.06
N ASN A 81 11.36 -10.73 3.15
CA ASN A 81 12.16 -10.14 2.08
C ASN A 81 11.29 -9.32 1.11
N VAL A 82 10.07 -9.77 0.84
CA VAL A 82 9.11 -9.01 0.03
C VAL A 82 8.75 -7.69 0.73
N ASP A 83 8.52 -7.72 2.04
CA ASP A 83 8.21 -6.52 2.82
C ASP A 83 9.35 -5.50 2.75
N ILE A 84 10.59 -5.95 2.86
CA ILE A 84 11.78 -5.09 2.73
C ILE A 84 11.86 -4.50 1.32
N SER A 85 11.66 -5.32 0.30
CA SER A 85 11.69 -4.89 -1.11
C SER A 85 10.59 -3.88 -1.41
N LEU A 86 9.41 -4.04 -0.80
CA LEU A 86 8.31 -3.09 -0.96
C LEU A 86 8.69 -1.71 -0.42
N LYS A 87 9.27 -1.65 0.78
CA LYS A 87 9.70 -0.37 1.35
C LYS A 87 10.78 0.31 0.51
N MET A 88 11.74 -0.47 0.01
CA MET A 88 12.77 0.04 -0.90
C MET A 88 12.15 0.58 -2.19
N TYR A 89 11.17 -0.12 -2.75
CA TYR A 89 10.45 0.33 -3.94
C TYR A 89 9.71 1.66 -3.69
N LEU A 90 9.01 1.77 -2.56
CA LEU A 90 8.27 2.99 -2.22
C LEU A 90 9.23 4.18 -2.06
N ASP A 91 10.35 3.98 -1.40
CA ASP A 91 11.38 5.01 -1.23
C ASP A 91 11.99 5.41 -2.57
N ASP A 92 12.36 4.43 -3.39
CA ASP A 92 12.96 4.67 -4.71
C ASP A 92 12.03 5.44 -5.65
N LYS A 93 10.73 5.16 -5.60
CA LYS A 93 9.73 5.82 -6.43
C LYS A 93 9.17 7.10 -5.81
N ASN A 94 9.67 7.50 -4.65
CA ASN A 94 9.24 8.70 -3.91
C ASN A 94 7.75 8.68 -3.52
N TYR A 95 7.25 7.52 -3.11
CA TYR A 95 5.92 7.42 -2.51
C TYR A 95 6.02 7.59 -1.01
N TYR A 96 5.23 8.50 -0.46
CA TYR A 96 5.11 8.64 0.99
C TYR A 96 4.30 7.49 1.58
N TYR A 97 4.77 6.93 2.67
CA TYR A 97 4.04 5.91 3.43
C TYR A 97 4.36 6.03 4.91
N ILE A 98 3.46 5.51 5.73
CA ILE A 98 3.65 5.43 7.18
C ILE A 98 3.91 3.97 7.51
N ASP A 99 5.04 3.72 8.16
CA ASP A 99 5.48 2.38 8.54
C ASP A 99 5.25 2.21 10.04
N PHE A 100 4.30 1.37 10.41
CA PHE A 100 4.04 1.08 11.81
C PHE A 100 5.08 0.10 12.37
N LEU A 101 5.52 0.36 13.59
CA LEU A 101 6.47 -0.50 14.27
C LEU A 101 5.77 -1.80 14.75
N SER A 102 6.52 -2.90 14.77
CA SER A 102 5.97 -4.23 15.08
C SER A 102 5.41 -4.36 16.49
N HIS A 103 5.82 -3.49 17.41
CA HIS A 103 5.34 -3.50 18.80
C HIS A 103 4.06 -2.67 19.01
N VAL A 104 3.62 -1.91 18.00
CA VAL A 104 2.38 -1.12 18.10
C VAL A 104 1.20 -2.08 17.96
N ASN A 105 0.24 -1.98 18.88
CA ASN A 105 -0.94 -2.84 18.84
C ASN A 105 -1.99 -2.33 17.82
N ASP A 106 -2.97 -3.16 17.50
CA ASP A 106 -3.96 -2.86 16.49
C ASP A 106 -4.82 -1.64 16.85
N GLU A 107 -5.18 -1.51 18.12
CA GLU A 107 -5.99 -0.37 18.59
C GLU A 107 -5.25 0.96 18.39
N ASP A 108 -3.98 1.01 18.73
CA ASP A 108 -3.15 2.21 18.55
C ASP A 108 -2.95 2.53 17.06
N MET A 109 -2.78 1.51 16.22
CA MET A 109 -2.69 1.71 14.77
C MET A 109 -3.99 2.30 14.22
N ILE A 110 -5.14 1.75 14.61
CA ILE A 110 -6.45 2.24 14.17
C ILE A 110 -6.66 3.69 14.62
N ASN A 111 -6.35 4.00 15.86
CA ASN A 111 -6.48 5.37 16.38
C ASN A 111 -5.57 6.34 15.64
N SER A 112 -4.36 5.93 15.30
CA SER A 112 -3.43 6.76 14.52
C SER A 112 -3.97 7.04 13.12
N ILE A 113 -4.54 6.04 12.46
CA ILE A 113 -5.16 6.21 11.13
C ILE A 113 -6.35 7.18 11.20
N ILE A 114 -7.21 7.01 12.20
CA ILE A 114 -8.36 7.89 12.41
C ILE A 114 -7.90 9.33 12.64
N GLU A 115 -6.86 9.52 13.44
CA GLU A 115 -6.28 10.85 13.65
C GLU A 115 -5.78 11.47 12.35
N ASP A 116 -5.03 10.70 11.55
CA ASP A 116 -4.53 11.18 10.26
C ASP A 116 -5.67 11.60 9.33
N LEU A 117 -6.77 10.84 9.30
CA LEU A 117 -7.94 11.17 8.49
C LEU A 117 -8.60 12.48 8.92
N SER A 118 -8.49 12.86 10.19
CA SER A 118 -9.10 14.08 10.70
C SER A 118 -8.41 15.37 10.21
N TYR A 119 -7.19 15.26 9.68
CA TYR A 119 -6.43 16.39 9.15
C TYR A 119 -6.55 16.58 7.63
N ILE A 120 -7.37 15.79 6.99
CA ILE A 120 -7.53 15.87 5.52
C ILE A 120 -8.62 16.87 5.13
#